data_38f7af660c3f3db58100ce269f55c08b
#
_entry.id   38f7af660c3f3db58100ce269f55c08b
#
_cell.length_a   1.000
_cell.length_b   1.000
_cell.length_c   1.000
_cell.angle_alpha   90.00
_cell.angle_beta   90.00
_cell.angle_gamma   90.00
#
_symmetry.space_group_name_H-M   'P 1'
#
loop_
_entity.id
_entity.type
_entity.pdbx_description
1 polymer ?
#
loop_
_entity_poly.entity_id
_entity_poly.type
_entity_poly.pdbx_seq_one_letter_code
_entity_poly.pdbx_strand_id
1 'polypeptide(L)'
;MPSLYWITCAVSLGGLLFGFDSGVISGCEEAIQREFALAPFWHGLVVAGALVGTVFGALAAGRMCDWLGRKPTLVWMGVLFLVSALGCALTPGGETLGPQVLGWMRFVGGIAIGGVSIAVPMYIAEIAPPEKRGRLVLVNQFCIVLGIVISYVSNYCVARWLHASPAVVWRTMLGVECLPVLLYLAALVRVPESPHQARVTATAPLFVRRNLRPILLCFTVAFFSQLSGVNAVNYYAPRIFRMIFGEGSELVSLAGTVGVGVVNLVFTVAAFFFIDRVGRRPMLIAGCAAMAAMHGLVAWQISLGAACTPLLALAGVYGFIASVAFSASAVIWVFISEIFPPDVRAKGQSFGGTVHWVMCMLVSWLFPVAVAHTGTYAFAFFAAMMLLEMVWAIFLMPETKGKMIGVGD
;
A
#
# COMPACT_ATOMS: atom_id res chain seq x y z
N MET A 1 2.10 -33.62 6.94
CA MET A 1 2.48 -32.32 6.37
C MET A 1 1.34 -31.32 6.61
N PRO A 2 1.59 -30.04 6.88
CA PRO A 2 0.52 -29.04 6.99
C PRO A 2 -0.29 -28.96 5.69
N SER A 3 -1.60 -28.64 5.80
CA SER A 3 -2.45 -28.50 4.61
C SER A 3 -2.01 -27.29 3.75
N LEU A 4 -2.25 -27.37 2.44
CA LEU A 4 -1.96 -26.25 1.50
C LEU A 4 -2.57 -24.93 1.97
N TYR A 5 -3.80 -24.96 2.46
CA TYR A 5 -4.50 -23.77 2.95
C TYR A 5 -3.83 -23.18 4.20
N TRP A 6 -3.39 -24.04 5.14
CA TRP A 6 -2.67 -23.59 6.32
C TRP A 6 -1.34 -22.93 5.95
N ILE A 7 -0.56 -23.55 5.02
CA ILE A 7 0.71 -22.97 4.55
C ILE A 7 0.46 -21.62 3.88
N THR A 8 -0.56 -21.51 3.03
CA THR A 8 -0.94 -20.27 2.37
C THR A 8 -1.29 -19.18 3.40
N CYS A 9 -2.11 -19.50 4.41
CA CYS A 9 -2.45 -18.55 5.46
C CYS A 9 -1.21 -18.12 6.26
N ALA A 10 -0.35 -19.08 6.66
CA ALA A 10 0.86 -18.79 7.43
C ALA A 10 1.82 -17.87 6.67
N VAL A 11 2.03 -18.11 5.37
CA VAL A 11 2.89 -17.25 4.52
C VAL A 11 2.23 -15.89 4.26
N SER A 12 0.91 -15.85 4.08
CA SER A 12 0.15 -14.61 3.86
C SER A 12 0.11 -13.69 5.10
N LEU A 13 0.50 -14.17 6.29
CA LEU A 13 0.74 -13.28 7.44
C LEU A 13 1.85 -12.26 7.11
N GLY A 14 2.79 -12.56 6.21
CA GLY A 14 3.73 -11.56 5.68
C GLY A 14 3.02 -10.40 4.99
N GLY A 15 1.95 -10.69 4.22
CA GLY A 15 1.08 -9.66 3.67
C GLY A 15 0.33 -8.87 4.74
N LEU A 16 -0.12 -9.53 5.81
CA LEU A 16 -0.76 -8.85 6.94
C LEU A 16 0.21 -7.88 7.62
N LEU A 17 1.48 -8.26 7.80
CA LEU A 17 2.53 -7.38 8.35
C LEU A 17 2.78 -6.18 7.44
N PHE A 18 2.85 -6.38 6.12
CA PHE A 18 2.92 -5.29 5.15
C PHE A 18 1.77 -4.28 5.37
N GLY A 19 0.53 -4.77 5.46
CA GLY A 19 -0.63 -3.92 5.70
C GLY A 19 -0.60 -3.23 7.05
N PHE A 20 -0.17 -3.94 8.11
CA PHE A 20 -0.09 -3.41 9.46
C PHE A 20 0.95 -2.28 9.55
N ASP A 21 2.19 -2.49 9.09
CA ASP A 21 3.24 -1.46 9.08
C ASP A 21 2.85 -0.23 8.26
N SER A 22 2.19 -0.45 7.11
CA SER A 22 1.69 0.66 6.27
C SER A 22 0.60 1.47 6.95
N GLY A 23 -0.29 0.83 7.73
CA GLY A 23 -1.41 1.50 8.38
C GLY A 23 -1.06 2.14 9.72
N VAL A 24 -0.18 1.51 10.51
CA VAL A 24 0.10 1.92 11.90
C VAL A 24 0.65 3.34 12.01
N ILE A 25 1.44 3.78 11.03
CA ILE A 25 2.06 5.11 11.02
C ILE A 25 1.01 6.24 11.01
N SER A 26 -0.19 6.00 10.46
CA SER A 26 -1.23 7.01 10.38
C SER A 26 -1.69 7.53 11.74
N GLY A 27 -1.73 6.68 12.77
CA GLY A 27 -2.09 7.08 14.12
C GLY A 27 -0.97 7.80 14.88
N CYS A 28 0.26 7.73 14.35
CA CYS A 28 1.46 8.21 15.04
C CYS A 28 2.00 9.52 14.45
N GLU A 29 1.74 9.79 13.16
CA GLU A 29 2.47 10.77 12.36
C GLU A 29 2.41 12.19 12.92
N GLU A 30 1.27 12.63 13.43
CA GLU A 30 1.16 13.97 14.01
C GLU A 30 1.85 14.07 15.37
N ALA A 31 1.78 13.04 16.21
CA ALA A 31 2.48 13.02 17.49
C ALA A 31 4.00 13.05 17.28
N ILE A 32 4.49 12.30 16.27
CA ILE A 32 5.89 12.31 15.83
C ILE A 32 6.29 13.71 15.36
N GLN A 33 5.47 14.34 14.51
CA GLN A 33 5.75 15.69 14.00
C GLN A 33 5.86 16.72 15.13
N ARG A 34 4.97 16.63 16.12
CA ARG A 34 4.95 17.56 17.27
C ARG A 34 6.12 17.32 18.21
N GLU A 35 6.43 16.04 18.55
CA GLU A 35 7.51 15.70 19.47
C GLU A 35 8.88 16.13 18.95
N PHE A 36 9.11 15.99 17.66
CA PHE A 36 10.40 16.30 17.03
C PHE A 36 10.43 17.64 16.31
N ALA A 37 9.38 18.47 16.42
CA ALA A 37 9.24 19.79 15.79
C ALA A 37 9.58 19.78 14.28
N LEU A 38 9.17 18.73 13.56
CA LEU A 38 9.56 18.52 12.17
C LEU A 38 8.83 19.46 11.22
N ALA A 39 9.58 20.15 10.36
CA ALA A 39 9.03 20.84 9.21
C ALA A 39 8.33 19.83 8.26
N PRO A 40 7.29 20.25 7.51
CA PRO A 40 6.48 19.33 6.70
C PRO A 40 7.28 18.42 5.75
N PHE A 41 8.34 18.93 5.16
CA PHE A 41 9.22 18.16 4.26
C PHE A 41 9.95 17.02 4.99
N TRP A 42 10.57 17.28 6.13
CA TRP A 42 11.29 16.28 6.92
C TRP A 42 10.34 15.31 7.59
N HIS A 43 9.17 15.78 8.03
CA HIS A 43 8.12 14.93 8.52
C HIS A 43 7.66 13.92 7.47
N GLY A 44 7.35 14.39 6.26
CA GLY A 44 6.99 13.51 5.15
C GLY A 44 8.07 12.49 4.82
N LEU A 45 9.37 12.87 4.91
CA LEU A 45 10.48 11.94 4.67
C LEU A 45 10.54 10.83 5.74
N VAL A 46 10.33 11.16 7.01
CA VAL A 46 10.30 10.16 8.11
C VAL A 46 9.13 9.20 7.90
N VAL A 47 7.94 9.70 7.58
CA VAL A 47 6.76 8.87 7.29
C VAL A 47 6.99 7.99 6.07
N ALA A 48 7.53 8.55 4.98
CA ALA A 48 7.82 7.81 3.75
C ALA A 48 9.07 6.91 3.84
N GLY A 49 9.81 6.93 4.94
CA GLY A 49 11.03 6.14 5.12
C GLY A 49 10.84 4.65 4.82
N ALA A 50 9.70 4.07 5.22
CA ALA A 50 9.35 2.70 4.89
C ALA A 50 9.18 2.49 3.38
N LEU A 51 8.60 3.46 2.66
CA LEU A 51 8.42 3.35 1.21
C LEU A 51 9.75 3.43 0.45
N VAL A 52 10.70 4.23 0.95
CA VAL A 52 12.08 4.21 0.42
C VAL A 52 12.66 2.80 0.57
N GLY A 53 12.58 2.22 1.76
CA GLY A 53 13.04 0.85 2.01
C GLY A 53 12.34 -0.19 1.14
N THR A 54 11.04 -0.02 0.88
CA THR A 54 10.22 -0.92 0.05
C THR A 54 10.75 -1.02 -1.38
N VAL A 55 11.20 0.08 -1.97
CA VAL A 55 11.83 0.07 -3.31
C VAL A 55 13.06 -0.84 -3.32
N PHE A 56 13.95 -0.67 -2.34
CA PHE A 56 15.17 -1.50 -2.23
C PHE A 56 14.85 -2.96 -1.93
N GLY A 57 13.93 -3.21 -1.00
CA GLY A 57 13.50 -4.55 -0.63
C GLY A 57 12.88 -5.31 -1.81
N ALA A 58 12.00 -4.68 -2.57
CA ALA A 58 11.39 -5.28 -3.75
C ALA A 58 12.41 -5.61 -4.85
N LEU A 59 13.40 -4.74 -5.08
CA LEU A 59 14.48 -4.97 -6.05
C LEU A 59 15.41 -6.12 -5.62
N ALA A 60 15.69 -6.27 -4.33
CA ALA A 60 16.57 -7.30 -3.78
C ALA A 60 15.87 -8.66 -3.64
N ALA A 61 14.57 -8.68 -3.35
CA ALA A 61 13.84 -9.87 -2.93
C ALA A 61 13.92 -11.03 -3.92
N GLY A 62 13.85 -10.76 -5.22
CA GLY A 62 13.94 -11.79 -6.25
C GLY A 62 15.28 -12.54 -6.17
N ARG A 63 16.41 -11.80 -6.06
CA ARG A 63 17.74 -12.40 -5.92
C ARG A 63 17.89 -13.15 -4.61
N MET A 64 17.37 -12.59 -3.51
CA MET A 64 17.39 -13.27 -2.20
C MET A 64 16.62 -14.59 -2.24
N CYS A 65 15.43 -14.61 -2.83
CA CYS A 65 14.66 -15.83 -3.02
C CYS A 65 15.39 -16.89 -3.84
N ASP A 66 16.15 -16.49 -4.86
CA ASP A 66 16.89 -17.41 -5.72
C ASP A 66 18.15 -17.94 -5.02
N TRP A 67 18.82 -17.14 -4.20
CA TRP A 67 20.07 -17.49 -3.54
C TRP A 67 19.88 -18.19 -2.19
N LEU A 68 19.01 -17.67 -1.32
CA LEU A 68 18.77 -18.21 0.02
C LEU A 68 17.65 -19.26 0.06
N GLY A 69 16.73 -19.25 -0.95
CA GLY A 69 15.47 -19.94 -0.90
C GLY A 69 14.31 -19.05 -0.43
N ARG A 70 13.08 -19.53 -0.64
CA ARG A 70 11.88 -18.70 -0.37
C ARG A 70 11.60 -18.58 1.13
N LYS A 71 11.61 -19.71 1.85
CA LYS A 71 11.37 -19.72 3.30
C LYS A 71 12.41 -18.92 4.08
N PRO A 72 13.75 -19.09 3.90
CA PRO A 72 14.72 -18.27 4.58
C PRO A 72 14.56 -16.78 4.28
N THR A 73 14.23 -16.41 3.05
CA THR A 73 13.94 -15.00 2.70
C THR A 73 12.76 -14.47 3.52
N LEU A 74 11.65 -15.21 3.62
CA LEU A 74 10.50 -14.83 4.44
C LEU A 74 10.85 -14.69 5.93
N VAL A 75 11.70 -15.60 6.46
CA VAL A 75 12.18 -15.50 7.85
C VAL A 75 13.03 -14.24 8.06
N TRP A 76 13.96 -13.93 7.14
CA TRP A 76 14.75 -12.69 7.22
C TRP A 76 13.87 -11.44 7.17
N MET A 77 12.83 -11.43 6.31
CA MET A 77 11.87 -10.32 6.28
C MET A 77 11.13 -10.19 7.63
N GLY A 78 10.73 -11.30 8.24
CA GLY A 78 10.14 -11.30 9.58
C GLY A 78 11.09 -10.74 10.66
N VAL A 79 12.37 -11.07 10.59
CA VAL A 79 13.39 -10.50 11.50
C VAL A 79 13.55 -8.99 11.28
N LEU A 80 13.57 -8.52 10.02
CA LEU A 80 13.65 -7.09 9.71
C LEU A 80 12.41 -6.32 10.21
N PHE A 81 11.20 -6.88 10.08
CA PHE A 81 10.00 -6.29 10.68
C PHE A 81 10.14 -6.18 12.20
N LEU A 82 10.64 -7.23 12.88
CA LEU A 82 10.81 -7.20 14.33
C LEU A 82 11.83 -6.13 14.77
N VAL A 83 12.96 -6.04 14.07
CA VAL A 83 13.99 -5.01 14.33
C VAL A 83 13.41 -3.61 14.12
N SER A 84 12.65 -3.41 13.04
CA SER A 84 11.99 -2.15 12.74
C SER A 84 10.99 -1.77 13.85
N ALA A 85 10.06 -2.66 14.19
CA ALA A 85 9.02 -2.40 15.18
C ALA A 85 9.63 -2.09 16.57
N LEU A 86 10.60 -2.88 17.01
CA LEU A 86 11.32 -2.62 18.25
C LEU A 86 12.10 -1.30 18.20
N GLY A 87 12.83 -1.06 17.12
CA GLY A 87 13.60 0.17 16.95
C GLY A 87 12.72 1.43 16.90
N CYS A 88 11.56 1.35 16.24
CA CYS A 88 10.58 2.44 16.24
C CYS A 88 9.99 2.66 17.64
N ALA A 89 9.63 1.60 18.37
CA ALA A 89 9.09 1.69 19.71
C ALA A 89 10.10 2.24 20.74
N LEU A 90 11.37 1.95 20.53
CA LEU A 90 12.49 2.39 21.41
C LEU A 90 13.17 3.68 20.91
N THR A 91 12.58 4.37 19.94
CA THR A 91 13.14 5.62 19.42
C THR A 91 13.39 6.63 20.55
N PRO A 92 14.61 7.15 20.70
CA PRO A 92 14.92 8.12 21.74
C PRO A 92 14.18 9.43 21.51
N GLY A 93 13.98 10.19 22.59
CA GLY A 93 13.55 11.58 22.51
C GLY A 93 14.64 12.49 21.92
N GLY A 94 14.27 13.72 21.63
CA GLY A 94 15.18 14.74 21.10
C GLY A 94 15.07 14.96 19.59
N GLU A 95 15.17 16.22 19.21
CA GLU A 95 14.86 16.71 17.86
C GLU A 95 15.84 16.24 16.77
N THR A 96 17.04 15.83 17.15
CA THR A 96 18.09 15.42 16.19
C THR A 96 18.19 13.91 16.06
N LEU A 97 18.37 13.20 17.15
CA LEU A 97 18.61 11.76 17.13
C LEU A 97 17.32 10.96 16.89
N GLY A 98 16.22 11.37 17.52
CA GLY A 98 14.94 10.69 17.41
C GLY A 98 14.47 10.50 15.97
N PRO A 99 14.31 11.57 15.15
CA PRO A 99 13.89 11.45 13.77
C PRO A 99 14.82 10.60 12.91
N GLN A 100 16.12 10.66 13.14
CA GLN A 100 17.10 9.85 12.40
C GLN A 100 16.92 8.37 12.70
N VAL A 101 16.86 8.00 13.98
CA VAL A 101 16.63 6.60 14.39
C VAL A 101 15.31 6.10 13.84
N LEU A 102 14.22 6.87 14.02
CA LEU A 102 12.92 6.50 13.49
C LEU A 102 12.93 6.30 11.97
N GLY A 103 13.52 7.24 11.22
CA GLY A 103 13.63 7.17 9.77
C GLY A 103 14.41 5.92 9.31
N TRP A 104 15.53 5.59 9.95
CA TRP A 104 16.29 4.39 9.64
C TRP A 104 15.54 3.11 10.00
N MET A 105 14.86 3.06 11.15
CA MET A 105 14.06 1.88 11.51
C MET A 105 12.88 1.68 10.57
N ARG A 106 12.20 2.76 10.16
CA ARG A 106 11.17 2.72 9.11
C ARG A 106 11.75 2.24 7.77
N PHE A 107 12.93 2.68 7.39
CA PHE A 107 13.61 2.18 6.18
C PHE A 107 13.87 0.66 6.26
N VAL A 108 14.34 0.15 7.40
CA VAL A 108 14.55 -1.29 7.63
C VAL A 108 13.23 -2.06 7.50
N GLY A 109 12.14 -1.56 8.11
CA GLY A 109 10.79 -2.13 7.95
C GLY A 109 10.33 -2.13 6.50
N GLY A 110 10.63 -1.05 5.78
CA GLY A 110 10.37 -0.94 4.35
C GLY A 110 11.05 -2.03 3.52
N ILE A 111 12.32 -2.34 3.81
CA ILE A 111 13.00 -3.46 3.13
C ILE A 111 12.21 -4.77 3.35
N ALA A 112 11.68 -4.99 4.55
CA ALA A 112 10.84 -6.15 4.84
C ALA A 112 9.53 -6.13 4.04
N ILE A 113 8.84 -4.97 3.96
CA ILE A 113 7.63 -4.78 3.14
C ILE A 113 7.93 -5.15 1.69
N GLY A 114 8.97 -4.58 1.09
CA GLY A 114 9.37 -4.86 -0.29
C GLY A 114 9.71 -6.33 -0.50
N GLY A 115 10.38 -6.94 0.48
CA GLY A 115 10.72 -8.35 0.48
C GLY A 115 9.50 -9.27 0.45
N VAL A 116 8.56 -9.08 1.38
CA VAL A 116 7.34 -9.91 1.44
C VAL A 116 6.40 -9.67 0.27
N SER A 117 6.36 -8.46 -0.29
CA SER A 117 5.52 -8.14 -1.46
C SER A 117 5.85 -9.00 -2.69
N ILE A 118 7.09 -9.46 -2.78
CA ILE A 118 7.58 -10.34 -3.86
C ILE A 118 7.62 -11.81 -3.40
N ALA A 119 8.21 -12.08 -2.24
CA ALA A 119 8.46 -13.45 -1.79
C ALA A 119 7.18 -14.23 -1.45
N VAL A 120 6.16 -13.58 -0.86
CA VAL A 120 4.90 -14.24 -0.48
C VAL A 120 4.11 -14.72 -1.69
N PRO A 121 3.77 -13.86 -2.67
CA PRO A 121 3.07 -14.34 -3.88
C PRO A 121 3.88 -15.38 -4.66
N MET A 122 5.21 -15.24 -4.71
CA MET A 122 6.09 -16.21 -5.36
C MET A 122 6.01 -17.56 -4.67
N TYR A 123 6.14 -17.62 -3.35
CA TYR A 123 6.03 -18.86 -2.58
C TYR A 123 4.67 -19.53 -2.80
N ILE A 124 3.57 -18.76 -2.68
CA ILE A 124 2.21 -19.27 -2.89
C ILE A 124 2.03 -19.83 -4.31
N ALA A 125 2.55 -19.12 -5.33
CA ALA A 125 2.46 -19.55 -6.72
C ALA A 125 3.22 -20.86 -7.01
N GLU A 126 4.32 -21.14 -6.27
CA GLU A 126 5.12 -22.34 -6.43
C GLU A 126 4.48 -23.58 -5.79
N ILE A 127 3.79 -23.41 -4.65
CA ILE A 127 3.14 -24.54 -3.94
C ILE A 127 1.72 -24.82 -4.44
N ALA A 128 1.09 -23.85 -5.11
CA ALA A 128 -0.32 -23.93 -5.50
C ALA A 128 -0.51 -24.74 -6.80
N PRO A 129 -1.48 -25.67 -6.85
CA PRO A 129 -1.93 -26.24 -8.10
C PRO A 129 -2.39 -25.16 -9.08
N PRO A 130 -2.16 -25.31 -10.41
CA PRO A 130 -2.49 -24.30 -11.42
C PRO A 130 -3.91 -23.74 -11.32
N GLU A 131 -4.89 -24.64 -11.07
CA GLU A 131 -6.33 -24.29 -11.00
C GLU A 131 -6.69 -23.43 -9.79
N LYS A 132 -5.89 -23.49 -8.71
CA LYS A 132 -6.14 -22.77 -7.44
C LYS A 132 -5.20 -21.58 -7.23
N ARG A 133 -4.15 -21.45 -8.04
CA ARG A 133 -3.07 -20.46 -7.86
C ARG A 133 -3.58 -19.04 -7.69
N GLY A 134 -4.45 -18.59 -8.60
CA GLY A 134 -5.01 -17.24 -8.54
C GLY A 134 -5.77 -16.98 -7.24
N ARG A 135 -6.62 -17.93 -6.82
CA ARG A 135 -7.41 -17.80 -5.58
C ARG A 135 -6.54 -17.77 -4.33
N LEU A 136 -5.46 -18.55 -4.29
CA LEU A 136 -4.56 -18.60 -3.15
C LEU A 136 -3.70 -17.31 -3.04
N VAL A 137 -3.30 -16.71 -4.17
CA VAL A 137 -2.62 -15.41 -4.18
C VAL A 137 -3.55 -14.29 -3.69
N LEU A 138 -4.86 -14.37 -3.96
CA LEU A 138 -5.83 -13.40 -3.43
C LEU A 138 -5.91 -13.42 -1.89
N VAL A 139 -5.60 -14.56 -1.24
CA VAL A 139 -5.51 -14.62 0.23
C VAL A 139 -4.46 -13.65 0.75
N ASN A 140 -3.31 -13.54 0.08
CA ASN A 140 -2.30 -12.56 0.45
C ASN A 140 -2.80 -11.12 0.34
N GLN A 141 -3.50 -10.78 -0.75
CA GLN A 141 -4.07 -9.43 -0.93
C GLN A 141 -5.12 -9.12 0.15
N PHE A 142 -5.97 -10.09 0.47
CA PHE A 142 -6.92 -9.95 1.59
C PHE A 142 -6.20 -9.70 2.92
N CYS A 143 -5.11 -10.45 3.20
CA CYS A 143 -4.30 -10.27 4.41
C CYS A 143 -3.66 -8.89 4.48
N ILE A 144 -3.19 -8.31 3.35
CA ILE A 144 -2.65 -6.94 3.31
C ILE A 144 -3.71 -5.95 3.78
N VAL A 145 -4.91 -5.97 3.19
CA VAL A 145 -5.96 -5.01 3.55
C VAL A 145 -6.48 -5.25 4.97
N LEU A 146 -6.57 -6.52 5.40
CA LEU A 146 -6.91 -6.87 6.77
C LEU A 146 -5.86 -6.33 7.76
N GLY A 147 -4.58 -6.39 7.43
CA GLY A 147 -3.49 -5.82 8.22
C GLY A 147 -3.65 -4.31 8.42
N ILE A 148 -4.06 -3.58 7.37
CA ILE A 148 -4.38 -2.14 7.46
C ILE A 148 -5.55 -1.91 8.45
N VAL A 149 -6.63 -2.69 8.37
CA VAL A 149 -7.76 -2.57 9.31
C VAL A 149 -7.31 -2.82 10.74
N ILE A 150 -6.55 -3.92 10.96
CA ILE A 150 -6.06 -4.29 12.31
C ILE A 150 -5.16 -3.19 12.88
N SER A 151 -4.29 -2.57 12.07
CA SER A 151 -3.43 -1.48 12.51
C SER A 151 -4.24 -0.25 12.92
N TYR A 152 -5.27 0.13 12.16
CA TYR A 152 -6.14 1.25 12.49
C TYR A 152 -6.94 1.01 13.78
N VAL A 153 -7.48 -0.21 13.94
CA VAL A 153 -8.14 -0.62 15.19
C VAL A 153 -7.16 -0.59 16.36
N SER A 154 -5.94 -1.11 16.17
CA SER A 154 -4.88 -1.07 17.18
C SER A 154 -4.56 0.36 17.63
N ASN A 155 -4.37 1.28 16.67
CA ASN A 155 -4.12 2.69 16.95
C ASN A 155 -5.26 3.31 17.78
N TYR A 156 -6.51 3.05 17.38
CA TYR A 156 -7.68 3.53 18.12
C TYR A 156 -7.72 2.97 19.55
N CYS A 157 -7.48 1.67 19.72
CA CYS A 157 -7.46 1.01 21.02
C CYS A 157 -6.37 1.56 21.93
N VAL A 158 -5.14 1.71 21.40
CA VAL A 158 -4.02 2.27 22.17
C VAL A 158 -4.33 3.70 22.60
N ALA A 159 -4.81 4.56 21.70
CA ALA A 159 -5.17 5.93 22.02
C ALA A 159 -6.32 6.02 23.04
N ARG A 160 -7.28 5.08 23.00
CA ARG A 160 -8.47 5.09 23.88
C ARG A 160 -8.17 4.61 25.29
N TRP A 161 -7.30 3.62 25.42
CA TRP A 161 -7.10 2.92 26.70
C TRP A 161 -5.75 3.18 27.37
N LEU A 162 -4.74 3.62 26.62
CA LEU A 162 -3.44 3.94 27.20
C LEU A 162 -3.43 5.40 27.69
N HIS A 163 -3.65 5.59 28.97
CA HIS A 163 -3.60 6.90 29.62
C HIS A 163 -2.14 7.30 29.93
N ALA A 164 -1.37 7.66 28.88
CA ALA A 164 0.01 8.03 28.97
C ALA A 164 0.32 9.31 28.15
N SER A 165 1.54 9.80 28.22
CA SER A 165 1.95 10.93 27.38
C SER A 165 1.87 10.59 25.89
N PRO A 166 1.64 11.57 25.02
CA PRO A 166 1.60 11.35 23.56
C PRO A 166 2.84 10.63 23.03
N ALA A 167 4.00 10.90 23.61
CA ALA A 167 5.27 10.26 23.28
C ALA A 167 5.25 8.74 23.55
N VAL A 168 4.65 8.31 24.64
CA VAL A 168 4.50 6.87 24.98
C VAL A 168 3.42 6.24 24.11
N VAL A 169 2.34 6.93 23.83
CA VAL A 169 1.21 6.44 23.02
C VAL A 169 1.66 6.05 21.61
N TRP A 170 2.33 6.93 20.88
CA TRP A 170 2.75 6.62 19.52
C TRP A 170 3.84 5.54 19.45
N ARG A 171 4.77 5.52 20.42
CA ARG A 171 5.77 4.44 20.51
C ARG A 171 5.11 3.08 20.76
N THR A 172 4.08 3.06 21.61
CA THR A 172 3.28 1.84 21.85
C THR A 172 2.54 1.40 20.60
N MET A 173 1.93 2.33 19.84
CA MET A 173 1.25 2.02 18.59
C MET A 173 2.19 1.27 17.63
N LEU A 174 3.41 1.81 17.41
CA LEU A 174 4.42 1.15 16.56
C LEU A 174 4.92 -0.17 17.17
N GLY A 175 5.07 -0.24 18.49
CA GLY A 175 5.56 -1.45 19.20
C GLY A 175 4.58 -2.62 19.17
N VAL A 176 3.26 -2.38 19.07
CA VAL A 176 2.25 -3.45 18.97
C VAL A 176 2.50 -4.36 17.77
N GLU A 177 3.14 -3.86 16.73
CA GLU A 177 3.50 -4.64 15.55
C GLU A 177 4.37 -5.87 15.88
N CYS A 178 5.12 -5.82 16.96
CA CYS A 178 5.91 -6.99 17.42
C CYS A 178 5.05 -8.24 17.60
N LEU A 179 3.79 -8.09 18.03
CA LEU A 179 2.89 -9.23 18.27
C LEU A 179 2.58 -10.03 16.98
N PRO A 180 2.06 -9.42 15.92
CA PRO A 180 1.83 -10.15 14.67
C PRO A 180 3.13 -10.60 13.99
N VAL A 181 4.26 -9.90 14.19
CA VAL A 181 5.57 -10.35 13.68
C VAL A 181 6.00 -11.64 14.35
N LEU A 182 5.91 -11.74 15.69
CA LEU A 182 6.24 -12.97 16.41
C LEU A 182 5.34 -14.13 16.02
N LEU A 183 4.03 -13.88 15.80
CA LEU A 183 3.11 -14.87 15.30
C LEU A 183 3.51 -15.37 13.88
N TYR A 184 3.91 -14.45 13.00
CA TYR A 184 4.41 -14.79 11.67
C TYR A 184 5.65 -15.67 11.72
N LEU A 185 6.67 -15.27 12.48
CA LEU A 185 7.90 -16.04 12.65
C LEU A 185 7.63 -17.44 13.22
N ALA A 186 6.75 -17.54 14.23
CA ALA A 186 6.34 -18.83 14.80
C ALA A 186 5.61 -19.71 13.79
N ALA A 187 4.73 -19.13 12.96
CA ALA A 187 4.03 -19.86 11.89
C ALA A 187 5.02 -20.38 10.83
N LEU A 188 6.02 -19.58 10.44
CA LEU A 188 7.05 -19.97 9.47
C LEU A 188 7.88 -21.18 9.89
N VAL A 189 8.03 -21.46 11.19
CA VAL A 189 8.75 -22.66 11.67
C VAL A 189 8.19 -23.92 11.02
N ARG A 190 6.86 -24.04 10.90
CA ARG A 190 6.16 -25.22 10.37
C ARG A 190 5.95 -25.18 8.85
N VAL A 191 6.29 -24.08 8.19
CA VAL A 191 6.19 -23.94 6.73
C VAL A 191 7.38 -24.67 6.10
N PRO A 192 7.17 -25.58 5.12
CA PRO A 192 8.28 -26.24 4.40
C PRO A 192 8.97 -25.26 3.46
N GLU A 193 10.16 -25.60 2.96
CA GLU A 193 10.75 -24.88 1.81
C GLU A 193 9.91 -25.14 0.56
N SER A 194 9.81 -24.12 -0.33
CA SER A 194 9.09 -24.30 -1.58
C SER A 194 9.91 -25.16 -2.56
N PRO A 195 9.26 -26.01 -3.38
CA PRO A 195 9.97 -26.74 -4.40
C PRO A 195 10.62 -25.77 -5.38
N HIS A 196 11.96 -25.86 -5.51
CA HIS A 196 12.75 -25.00 -6.38
C HIS A 196 12.39 -25.30 -7.85
N GLN A 197 11.44 -24.57 -8.41
CA GLN A 197 11.23 -24.61 -9.84
C GLN A 197 12.26 -23.68 -10.49
N ALA A 198 13.10 -24.26 -11.36
CA ALA A 198 14.05 -23.49 -12.17
C ALA A 198 13.29 -22.33 -12.85
N ARG A 199 13.68 -21.09 -12.54
CA ARG A 199 13.10 -19.91 -13.19
C ARG A 199 13.26 -20.02 -14.69
N VAL A 200 12.19 -19.86 -15.41
CA VAL A 200 12.28 -19.43 -16.81
C VAL A 200 12.85 -18.01 -16.74
N THR A 201 14.16 -17.91 -16.85
CA THR A 201 14.84 -16.60 -16.93
C THR A 201 14.27 -15.89 -18.13
N ALA A 202 13.65 -14.73 -17.90
CA ALA A 202 13.22 -13.85 -18.98
C ALA A 202 14.48 -13.43 -19.75
N THR A 203 14.71 -14.08 -20.89
CA THR A 203 15.96 -13.96 -21.66
C THR A 203 16.00 -12.70 -22.52
N ALA A 204 14.83 -12.18 -22.91
CA ALA A 204 14.73 -11.02 -23.78
C ALA A 204 14.93 -9.69 -23.02
N PRO A 205 15.56 -8.68 -23.65
CA PRO A 205 15.66 -7.33 -23.08
C PRO A 205 14.28 -6.66 -23.07
N LEU A 206 13.96 -5.92 -21.96
CA LEU A 206 12.71 -5.20 -21.83
C LEU A 206 12.67 -3.94 -22.70
N PHE A 207 13.75 -3.13 -22.63
CA PHE A 207 13.84 -1.82 -23.30
C PHE A 207 14.24 -1.98 -24.77
N VAL A 208 13.31 -2.48 -25.57
CA VAL A 208 13.43 -2.57 -27.03
C VAL A 208 12.20 -1.94 -27.69
N ARG A 209 12.35 -1.48 -28.95
CA ARG A 209 11.27 -0.76 -29.68
C ARG A 209 9.94 -1.52 -29.70
N ARG A 210 9.99 -2.84 -29.80
CA ARG A 210 8.81 -3.74 -29.76
C ARG A 210 7.99 -3.57 -28.47
N ASN A 211 8.65 -3.35 -27.33
CA ASN A 211 8.01 -3.28 -26.02
C ASN A 211 7.65 -1.85 -25.60
N LEU A 212 7.88 -0.84 -26.43
CA LEU A 212 7.68 0.56 -26.07
C LEU A 212 6.24 0.85 -25.65
N ARG A 213 5.26 0.34 -26.41
CA ARG A 213 3.83 0.51 -26.09
C ARG A 213 3.46 -0.14 -24.76
N PRO A 214 3.76 -1.41 -24.48
CA PRO A 214 3.55 -2.00 -23.14
C PRO A 214 4.26 -1.25 -22.02
N ILE A 215 5.50 -0.77 -22.23
CA ILE A 215 6.25 0.01 -21.22
C ILE A 215 5.53 1.32 -20.91
N LEU A 216 5.07 2.07 -21.92
CA LEU A 216 4.34 3.33 -21.73
C LEU A 216 3.00 3.09 -21.02
N LEU A 217 2.24 2.07 -21.42
CA LEU A 217 0.98 1.71 -20.75
C LEU A 217 1.20 1.32 -19.28
N CYS A 218 2.24 0.53 -19.02
CA CYS A 218 2.63 0.12 -17.67
C CYS A 218 3.04 1.33 -16.81
N PHE A 219 3.91 2.18 -17.36
CA PHE A 219 4.34 3.40 -16.68
C PHE A 219 3.14 4.28 -16.32
N THR A 220 2.26 4.53 -17.27
CA THR A 220 1.13 5.46 -17.09
C THR A 220 0.15 4.94 -16.03
N VAL A 221 -0.25 3.66 -16.09
CA VAL A 221 -1.18 3.12 -15.10
C VAL A 221 -0.56 3.07 -13.70
N ALA A 222 0.74 2.74 -13.57
CA ALA A 222 1.43 2.72 -12.29
C ALA A 222 1.64 4.14 -11.71
N PHE A 223 1.93 5.11 -12.57
CA PHE A 223 2.10 6.51 -12.23
C PHE A 223 0.80 7.13 -11.71
N PHE A 224 -0.28 7.07 -12.48
CA PHE A 224 -1.56 7.66 -12.10
C PHE A 224 -2.22 6.95 -10.92
N SER A 225 -2.05 5.63 -10.79
CA SER A 225 -2.54 4.88 -9.62
C SER A 225 -2.10 5.51 -8.29
N GLN A 226 -0.88 6.06 -8.21
CA GLN A 226 -0.39 6.71 -7.00
C GLN A 226 -0.81 8.18 -6.92
N LEU A 227 -0.96 8.86 -8.05
CA LEU A 227 -1.54 10.21 -8.11
C LEU A 227 -3.05 10.24 -7.82
N SER A 228 -3.69 9.07 -7.62
CA SER A 228 -5.00 9.00 -6.99
C SER A 228 -5.03 9.53 -5.56
N GLY A 229 -3.87 9.60 -4.87
CA GLY A 229 -3.78 10.02 -3.48
C GLY A 229 -4.14 8.94 -2.46
N VAL A 230 -4.33 7.67 -2.88
CA VAL A 230 -4.75 6.58 -1.98
C VAL A 230 -3.80 6.41 -0.78
N ASN A 231 -2.48 6.48 -1.00
CA ASN A 231 -1.52 6.36 0.08
C ASN A 231 -1.45 7.62 0.94
N ALA A 232 -1.67 8.81 0.35
CA ALA A 232 -1.82 10.03 1.13
C ALA A 232 -3.00 9.93 2.10
N VAL A 233 -4.16 9.43 1.64
CA VAL A 233 -5.31 9.20 2.53
C VAL A 233 -4.99 8.13 3.56
N ASN A 234 -4.41 6.99 3.18
CA ASN A 234 -4.12 5.90 4.12
C ASN A 234 -3.14 6.30 5.24
N TYR A 235 -2.09 7.07 4.92
CA TYR A 235 -1.06 7.46 5.90
C TYR A 235 -1.46 8.68 6.74
N TYR A 236 -2.31 9.55 6.20
CA TYR A 236 -2.67 10.81 6.84
C TYR A 236 -4.17 10.93 7.13
N ALA A 237 -4.91 9.79 7.17
CA ALA A 237 -6.35 9.78 7.41
C ALA A 237 -6.75 10.52 8.70
N PRO A 238 -6.12 10.32 9.87
CA PRO A 238 -6.48 11.04 11.07
C PRO A 238 -6.31 12.56 10.92
N ARG A 239 -5.26 13.02 10.23
CA ARG A 239 -5.03 14.44 9.92
C ARG A 239 -6.13 15.01 9.02
N ILE A 240 -6.52 14.26 7.98
CA ILE A 240 -7.61 14.66 7.08
C ILE A 240 -8.92 14.77 7.86
N PHE A 241 -9.22 13.81 8.72
CA PHE A 241 -10.42 13.85 9.55
C PHE A 241 -10.39 14.97 10.59
N ARG A 242 -9.21 15.32 11.13
CA ARG A 242 -9.07 16.46 12.03
C ARG A 242 -9.33 17.79 11.31
N MET A 243 -8.93 17.90 10.04
CA MET A 243 -9.29 19.08 9.22
C MET A 243 -10.81 19.19 9.00
N ILE A 244 -11.53 18.07 9.02
CA ILE A 244 -12.99 18.01 8.83
C ILE A 244 -13.74 18.24 10.16
N PHE A 245 -13.31 17.58 11.24
CA PHE A 245 -14.01 17.60 12.53
C PHE A 245 -13.53 18.68 13.48
N GLY A 246 -12.40 19.34 13.20
CA GLY A 246 -11.79 20.36 14.03
C GLY A 246 -10.84 19.84 15.11
N GLU A 247 -10.21 20.79 15.81
CA GLU A 247 -9.28 20.49 16.90
C GLU A 247 -9.97 19.77 18.07
N GLY A 248 -9.22 18.88 18.74
CA GLY A 248 -9.74 18.07 19.86
C GLY A 248 -10.50 16.79 19.44
N SER A 249 -10.63 16.53 18.12
CA SER A 249 -11.33 15.36 17.59
C SER A 249 -10.44 14.12 17.39
N GLU A 250 -9.36 13.94 18.18
CA GLU A 250 -8.36 12.89 17.95
C GLU A 250 -8.96 11.48 17.90
N LEU A 251 -9.73 11.09 18.92
CA LEU A 251 -10.39 9.77 18.95
C LEU A 251 -11.43 9.60 17.84
N VAL A 252 -12.16 10.68 17.49
CA VAL A 252 -13.12 10.63 16.39
C VAL A 252 -12.40 10.47 15.06
N SER A 253 -11.26 11.14 14.88
CA SER A 253 -10.43 11.03 13.67
C SER A 253 -9.83 9.63 13.51
N LEU A 254 -9.35 9.01 14.61
CA LEU A 254 -8.88 7.64 14.60
C LEU A 254 -10.03 6.64 14.32
N ALA A 255 -11.22 6.85 14.90
CA ALA A 255 -12.39 6.03 14.60
C ALA A 255 -12.82 6.16 13.14
N GLY A 256 -12.79 7.37 12.57
CA GLY A 256 -13.00 7.60 11.14
C GLY A 256 -11.97 6.85 10.26
N THR A 257 -10.72 6.79 10.72
CA THR A 257 -9.66 6.04 10.03
C THR A 257 -9.93 4.52 10.02
N VAL A 258 -10.48 3.97 11.11
CA VAL A 258 -10.95 2.57 11.09
C VAL A 258 -12.00 2.36 9.99
N GLY A 259 -12.92 3.32 9.82
CA GLY A 259 -13.91 3.29 8.74
C GLY A 259 -13.26 3.26 7.35
N VAL A 260 -12.18 4.02 7.11
CA VAL A 260 -11.37 3.93 5.86
C VAL A 260 -10.90 2.51 5.61
N GLY A 261 -10.32 1.87 6.62
CA GLY A 261 -9.85 0.48 6.50
C GLY A 261 -10.97 -0.51 6.18
N VAL A 262 -12.11 -0.40 6.88
CA VAL A 262 -13.28 -1.28 6.66
C VAL A 262 -13.84 -1.10 5.24
N VAL A 263 -14.01 0.13 4.78
CA VAL A 263 -14.48 0.43 3.42
C VAL A 263 -13.49 -0.13 2.39
N ASN A 264 -12.19 0.07 2.60
CA ASN A 264 -11.16 -0.50 1.74
C ASN A 264 -11.26 -2.03 1.65
N LEU A 265 -11.41 -2.72 2.79
CA LEU A 265 -11.53 -4.18 2.84
C LEU A 265 -12.78 -4.67 2.08
N VAL A 266 -13.94 -4.09 2.35
CA VAL A 266 -15.21 -4.48 1.72
C VAL A 266 -15.15 -4.32 0.21
N PHE A 267 -14.68 -3.17 -0.27
CA PHE A 267 -14.63 -2.89 -1.71
C PHE A 267 -13.49 -3.62 -2.44
N THR A 268 -12.38 -3.92 -1.77
CA THR A 268 -11.34 -4.81 -2.30
C THR A 268 -11.88 -6.23 -2.51
N VAL A 269 -12.61 -6.77 -1.54
CA VAL A 269 -13.25 -8.09 -1.68
C VAL A 269 -14.31 -8.08 -2.79
N ALA A 270 -15.12 -7.02 -2.87
CA ALA A 270 -16.09 -6.87 -3.96
C ALA A 270 -15.40 -6.86 -5.34
N ALA A 271 -14.27 -6.13 -5.48
CA ALA A 271 -13.54 -6.04 -6.74
C ALA A 271 -13.12 -7.40 -7.28
N PHE A 272 -12.77 -8.39 -6.43
CA PHE A 272 -12.39 -9.73 -6.85
C PHE A 272 -13.50 -10.47 -7.62
N PHE A 273 -14.76 -10.16 -7.34
CA PHE A 273 -15.90 -10.78 -8.05
C PHE A 273 -16.26 -10.06 -9.35
N PHE A 274 -15.89 -8.79 -9.49
CA PHE A 274 -16.32 -7.95 -10.61
C PHE A 274 -15.26 -7.79 -11.70
N ILE A 275 -13.96 -7.87 -11.39
CA ILE A 275 -12.86 -7.58 -12.32
C ILE A 275 -12.91 -8.45 -13.61
N ASP A 276 -13.29 -9.72 -13.47
CA ASP A 276 -13.41 -10.65 -14.60
C ASP A 276 -14.75 -10.54 -15.34
N ARG A 277 -15.76 -9.91 -14.70
CA ARG A 277 -17.07 -9.71 -15.32
C ARG A 277 -17.15 -8.42 -16.11
N VAL A 278 -16.67 -7.33 -15.54
CA VAL A 278 -16.77 -5.97 -16.13
C VAL A 278 -15.66 -5.73 -17.16
N GLY A 279 -14.43 -6.13 -16.85
CA GLY A 279 -13.23 -5.81 -17.63
C GLY A 279 -12.42 -4.67 -17.01
N ARG A 280 -11.14 -4.58 -17.45
CA ARG A 280 -10.15 -3.71 -16.80
C ARG A 280 -10.38 -2.23 -17.14
N ARG A 281 -10.61 -1.94 -18.43
CA ARG A 281 -10.78 -0.57 -18.93
C ARG A 281 -12.08 0.09 -18.44
N PRO A 282 -13.29 -0.51 -18.56
CA PRO A 282 -14.52 0.11 -18.06
C PRO A 282 -14.48 0.32 -16.54
N MET A 283 -13.89 -0.63 -15.80
CA MET A 283 -13.76 -0.57 -14.35
C MET A 283 -12.87 0.59 -13.92
N LEU A 284 -11.74 0.82 -14.62
CA LEU A 284 -10.85 1.95 -14.35
C LEU A 284 -11.52 3.28 -14.70
N ILE A 285 -12.18 3.41 -15.86
CA ILE A 285 -12.86 4.64 -16.28
C ILE A 285 -13.93 5.05 -15.26
N ALA A 286 -14.81 4.11 -14.87
CA ALA A 286 -15.85 4.38 -13.88
C ALA A 286 -15.24 4.76 -12.51
N GLY A 287 -14.17 4.06 -12.11
CA GLY A 287 -13.44 4.35 -10.88
C GLY A 287 -12.79 5.73 -10.88
N CYS A 288 -12.13 6.12 -11.96
CA CYS A 288 -11.51 7.45 -12.09
C CYS A 288 -12.55 8.56 -12.02
N ALA A 289 -13.71 8.40 -12.70
CA ALA A 289 -14.80 9.37 -12.60
C ALA A 289 -15.33 9.52 -11.16
N ALA A 290 -15.54 8.40 -10.47
CA ALA A 290 -15.97 8.40 -9.08
C ALA A 290 -14.91 8.99 -8.14
N MET A 291 -13.64 8.63 -8.29
CA MET A 291 -12.53 9.20 -7.50
C MET A 291 -12.41 10.70 -7.69
N ALA A 292 -12.51 11.20 -8.93
CA ALA A 292 -12.46 12.63 -9.23
C ALA A 292 -13.63 13.39 -8.57
N ALA A 293 -14.85 12.85 -8.65
CA ALA A 293 -16.02 13.43 -8.01
C ALA A 293 -15.88 13.48 -6.48
N MET A 294 -15.38 12.39 -5.86
CA MET A 294 -15.21 12.33 -4.40
C MET A 294 -14.10 13.26 -3.92
N HIS A 295 -12.99 13.34 -4.62
CA HIS A 295 -11.94 14.33 -4.30
C HIS A 295 -12.42 15.77 -4.49
N GLY A 296 -13.19 16.04 -5.54
CA GLY A 296 -13.84 17.33 -5.74
C GLY A 296 -14.78 17.70 -4.59
N LEU A 297 -15.57 16.73 -4.11
CA LEU A 297 -16.44 16.91 -2.94
C LEU A 297 -15.63 17.23 -1.69
N VAL A 298 -14.55 16.50 -1.40
CA VAL A 298 -13.68 16.76 -0.24
C VAL A 298 -13.02 18.14 -0.35
N ALA A 299 -12.47 18.48 -1.52
CA ALA A 299 -11.85 19.78 -1.77
C ALA A 299 -12.86 20.92 -1.55
N TRP A 300 -14.07 20.77 -2.07
CA TRP A 300 -15.15 21.75 -1.86
C TRP A 300 -15.52 21.88 -0.39
N GLN A 301 -15.72 20.77 0.33
CA GLN A 301 -16.07 20.82 1.76
C GLN A 301 -14.97 21.49 2.60
N ILE A 302 -13.69 21.17 2.36
CA ILE A 302 -12.56 21.83 3.06
C ILE A 302 -12.53 23.32 2.74
N SER A 303 -12.85 23.75 1.51
CA SER A 303 -12.87 25.17 1.12
C SER A 303 -13.94 25.99 1.83
N LEU A 304 -15.00 25.37 2.31
CA LEU A 304 -16.07 26.03 3.08
C LEU A 304 -15.65 26.38 4.52
N GLY A 305 -14.52 25.86 5.01
CA GLY A 305 -14.04 26.14 6.37
C GLY A 305 -15.09 25.84 7.43
N ALA A 306 -15.51 26.85 8.19
CA ALA A 306 -16.53 26.69 9.26
C ALA A 306 -17.92 26.26 8.75
N ALA A 307 -18.23 26.44 7.46
CA ALA A 307 -19.48 25.97 6.85
C ALA A 307 -19.38 24.54 6.30
N CYS A 308 -18.24 23.84 6.52
CA CYS A 308 -18.08 22.46 6.15
C CYS A 308 -19.18 21.58 6.78
N THR A 309 -19.74 20.68 5.99
CA THR A 309 -20.64 19.64 6.48
C THR A 309 -19.83 18.35 6.70
N PRO A 310 -19.47 17.99 7.96
CA PRO A 310 -18.55 16.88 8.23
C PRO A 310 -19.02 15.54 7.61
N LEU A 311 -20.32 15.30 7.59
CA LEU A 311 -20.88 14.07 7.01
C LEU A 311 -20.65 13.98 5.49
N LEU A 312 -20.76 15.10 4.77
CA LEU A 312 -20.48 15.13 3.33
C LEU A 312 -18.99 14.96 3.03
N ALA A 313 -18.12 15.59 3.83
CA ALA A 313 -16.68 15.42 3.71
C ALA A 313 -16.28 13.96 3.99
N LEU A 314 -16.85 13.34 5.03
CA LEU A 314 -16.65 11.94 5.37
C LEU A 314 -17.14 11.01 4.22
N ALA A 315 -18.30 11.28 3.66
CA ALA A 315 -18.83 10.55 2.50
C ALA A 315 -17.90 10.67 1.29
N GLY A 316 -17.28 11.84 1.07
CA GLY A 316 -16.27 12.06 0.04
C GLY A 316 -15.03 11.19 0.26
N VAL A 317 -14.47 11.16 1.47
CA VAL A 317 -13.29 10.33 1.80
C VAL A 317 -13.61 8.84 1.64
N TYR A 318 -14.71 8.36 2.21
CA TYR A 318 -15.09 6.94 2.11
C TYR A 318 -15.48 6.54 0.69
N GLY A 319 -16.20 7.42 -0.03
CA GLY A 319 -16.53 7.22 -1.44
C GLY A 319 -15.28 7.13 -2.32
N PHE A 320 -14.27 7.95 -2.06
CA PHE A 320 -12.98 7.85 -2.72
C PHE A 320 -12.29 6.50 -2.43
N ILE A 321 -12.18 6.09 -1.17
CA ILE A 321 -11.58 4.81 -0.80
C ILE A 321 -12.34 3.63 -1.41
N ALA A 322 -13.67 3.66 -1.40
CA ALA A 322 -14.49 2.65 -2.07
C ALA A 322 -14.18 2.57 -3.57
N SER A 323 -14.09 3.73 -4.23
CA SER A 323 -13.84 3.82 -5.66
C SER A 323 -12.46 3.31 -6.04
N VAL A 324 -11.40 3.71 -5.32
CA VAL A 324 -10.03 3.25 -5.59
C VAL A 324 -9.85 1.76 -5.30
N ALA A 325 -10.41 1.26 -4.19
CA ALA A 325 -10.32 -0.15 -3.82
C ALA A 325 -11.04 -1.05 -4.81
N PHE A 326 -12.21 -0.62 -5.28
CA PHE A 326 -13.00 -1.38 -6.27
C PHE A 326 -12.38 -1.35 -7.67
N SER A 327 -11.69 -0.29 -8.06
CA SER A 327 -11.21 -0.07 -9.44
C SER A 327 -9.69 -0.10 -9.57
N ALA A 328 -9.02 1.03 -9.34
CA ALA A 328 -7.60 1.21 -9.65
C ALA A 328 -6.70 0.18 -8.94
N SER A 329 -6.93 -0.09 -7.65
CA SER A 329 -6.13 -1.05 -6.88
C SER A 329 -6.25 -2.49 -7.39
N ALA A 330 -7.41 -2.87 -7.91
CA ALA A 330 -7.63 -4.20 -8.49
C ALA A 330 -7.08 -4.28 -9.92
N VAL A 331 -7.31 -3.24 -10.72
CA VAL A 331 -6.96 -3.23 -12.15
C VAL A 331 -5.47 -3.18 -12.40
N ILE A 332 -4.71 -2.37 -11.65
CA ILE A 332 -3.30 -2.09 -11.93
C ILE A 332 -2.45 -3.37 -12.08
N TRP A 333 -2.49 -4.27 -11.10
CA TRP A 333 -1.63 -5.46 -11.10
C TRP A 333 -2.03 -6.47 -12.15
N VAL A 334 -3.33 -6.62 -12.39
CA VAL A 334 -3.86 -7.51 -13.43
C VAL A 334 -3.48 -6.97 -14.79
N PHE A 335 -3.73 -5.69 -15.06
CA PHE A 335 -3.40 -5.06 -16.33
C PHE A 335 -1.90 -5.14 -16.64
N ILE A 336 -1.01 -4.79 -15.69
CA ILE A 336 0.44 -4.92 -15.86
C ILE A 336 0.85 -6.36 -16.19
N SER A 337 0.19 -7.36 -15.62
CA SER A 337 0.50 -8.77 -15.90
C SER A 337 0.06 -9.22 -17.28
N GLU A 338 -0.95 -8.58 -17.88
CA GLU A 338 -1.58 -8.96 -19.13
C GLU A 338 -0.97 -8.27 -20.38
N ILE A 339 -0.36 -7.09 -20.21
CA ILE A 339 0.14 -6.29 -21.36
C ILE A 339 1.51 -6.69 -21.88
N PHE A 340 2.30 -7.45 -21.11
CA PHE A 340 3.63 -7.86 -21.54
C PHE A 340 3.65 -9.26 -22.17
N PRO A 341 4.39 -9.44 -23.27
CA PRO A 341 4.68 -10.76 -23.82
C PRO A 341 5.34 -11.69 -22.78
N PRO A 342 5.14 -13.01 -22.90
CA PRO A 342 5.66 -13.98 -21.90
C PRO A 342 7.16 -13.91 -21.65
N ASP A 343 7.96 -13.62 -22.71
CA ASP A 343 9.43 -13.55 -22.68
C ASP A 343 9.99 -12.35 -21.88
N VAL A 344 9.20 -11.29 -21.68
CA VAL A 344 9.60 -10.08 -20.93
C VAL A 344 8.67 -9.76 -19.75
N ARG A 345 7.61 -10.56 -19.52
CA ARG A 345 6.55 -10.27 -18.53
C ARG A 345 7.09 -10.01 -17.12
N ALA A 346 8.00 -10.85 -16.64
CA ALA A 346 8.59 -10.68 -15.31
C ALA A 346 9.35 -9.35 -15.17
N LYS A 347 10.09 -8.95 -16.21
CA LYS A 347 10.81 -7.66 -16.23
C LYS A 347 9.83 -6.49 -16.31
N GLY A 348 8.75 -6.63 -17.10
CA GLY A 348 7.70 -5.62 -17.21
C GLY A 348 6.95 -5.41 -15.87
N GLN A 349 6.60 -6.49 -15.17
CA GLN A 349 5.98 -6.41 -13.85
C GLN A 349 6.91 -5.76 -12.81
N SER A 350 8.21 -6.11 -12.85
CA SER A 350 9.21 -5.47 -11.98
C SER A 350 9.34 -3.97 -12.26
N PHE A 351 9.33 -3.57 -13.53
CA PHE A 351 9.35 -2.16 -13.94
C PHE A 351 8.11 -1.41 -13.42
N GLY A 352 6.91 -1.96 -13.65
CA GLY A 352 5.65 -1.36 -13.16
C GLY A 352 5.61 -1.26 -11.63
N GLY A 353 6.07 -2.29 -10.94
CA GLY A 353 6.20 -2.27 -9.48
C GLY A 353 7.19 -1.21 -8.99
N THR A 354 8.31 -1.02 -9.68
CA THR A 354 9.28 0.04 -9.33
C THR A 354 8.67 1.43 -9.50
N VAL A 355 7.99 1.70 -10.62
CA VAL A 355 7.29 2.97 -10.86
C VAL A 355 6.24 3.21 -9.76
N HIS A 356 5.43 2.19 -9.46
CA HIS A 356 4.42 2.25 -8.42
C HIS A 356 5.00 2.63 -7.05
N TRP A 357 6.06 1.95 -6.59
CA TRP A 357 6.65 2.23 -5.28
C TRP A 357 7.37 3.57 -5.20
N VAL A 358 8.06 3.99 -6.28
CA VAL A 358 8.68 5.32 -6.36
C VAL A 358 7.62 6.42 -6.30
N MET A 359 6.52 6.27 -7.02
CA MET A 359 5.43 7.26 -6.98
C MET A 359 4.70 7.25 -5.63
N CYS A 360 4.50 6.06 -5.03
CA CYS A 360 3.97 5.92 -3.68
C CYS A 360 4.80 6.71 -2.66
N MET A 361 6.12 6.54 -2.71
CA MET A 361 7.08 7.26 -1.88
C MET A 361 6.95 8.78 -2.09
N LEU A 362 6.97 9.26 -3.34
CA LEU A 362 6.92 10.69 -3.65
C LEU A 362 5.62 11.33 -3.18
N VAL A 363 4.48 10.71 -3.46
CA VAL A 363 3.16 11.24 -3.05
C VAL A 363 3.06 11.30 -1.53
N SER A 364 3.45 10.23 -0.82
CA SER A 364 3.39 10.19 0.64
C SER A 364 4.36 11.17 1.29
N TRP A 365 5.55 11.33 0.73
CA TRP A 365 6.56 12.28 1.20
C TRP A 365 6.10 13.73 1.05
N LEU A 366 5.54 14.08 -0.12
CA LEU A 366 5.20 15.47 -0.45
C LEU A 366 3.83 15.88 0.08
N PHE A 367 2.98 14.95 0.50
CA PHE A 367 1.63 15.27 0.97
C PHE A 367 1.60 16.25 2.15
N PRO A 368 2.42 16.12 3.23
CA PRO A 368 2.44 17.11 4.31
C PRO A 368 2.80 18.51 3.85
N VAL A 369 3.67 18.63 2.82
CA VAL A 369 4.01 19.93 2.22
C VAL A 369 2.82 20.50 1.45
N ALA A 370 2.12 19.64 0.69
CA ALA A 370 0.96 20.05 -0.09
C ALA A 370 -0.20 20.54 0.79
N VAL A 371 -0.44 19.91 1.95
CA VAL A 371 -1.52 20.31 2.87
C VAL A 371 -1.12 21.39 3.86
N ALA A 372 0.16 21.72 3.98
CA ALA A 372 0.63 22.78 4.90
C ALA A 372 0.04 24.16 4.56
N HIS A 373 -0.28 24.42 3.29
CA HIS A 373 -0.88 25.67 2.86
C HIS A 373 -2.41 25.60 2.90
N THR A 374 -2.99 24.61 2.23
CA THR A 374 -4.44 24.32 2.26
C THR A 374 -4.72 22.92 1.71
N GLY A 375 -5.49 22.14 2.45
CA GLY A 375 -5.91 20.81 2.01
C GLY A 375 -6.72 20.81 0.72
N THR A 376 -7.46 21.91 0.45
CA THR A 376 -8.26 22.08 -0.77
C THR A 376 -7.47 21.83 -2.05
N TYR A 377 -6.27 22.41 -2.16
CA TYR A 377 -5.46 22.26 -3.39
C TYR A 377 -4.92 20.84 -3.58
N ALA A 378 -4.59 20.15 -2.49
CA ALA A 378 -4.14 18.77 -2.56
C ALA A 378 -5.23 17.84 -3.12
N PHE A 379 -6.47 17.96 -2.62
CA PHE A 379 -7.58 17.16 -3.12
C PHE A 379 -8.04 17.57 -4.53
N ALA A 380 -8.01 18.88 -4.86
CA ALA A 380 -8.28 19.34 -6.21
C ALA A 380 -7.24 18.82 -7.22
N PHE A 381 -5.96 18.76 -6.83
CA PHE A 381 -4.91 18.15 -7.64
C PHE A 381 -5.18 16.67 -7.90
N PHE A 382 -5.52 15.88 -6.86
CA PHE A 382 -5.86 14.46 -7.05
C PHE A 382 -7.09 14.29 -7.94
N ALA A 383 -8.12 15.13 -7.79
CA ALA A 383 -9.29 15.13 -8.68
C ALA A 383 -8.89 15.36 -10.15
N ALA A 384 -8.02 16.33 -10.42
CA ALA A 384 -7.52 16.62 -11.76
C ALA A 384 -6.71 15.45 -12.34
N MET A 385 -5.87 14.79 -11.52
CA MET A 385 -5.10 13.63 -11.96
C MET A 385 -6.01 12.44 -12.31
N MET A 386 -7.10 12.24 -11.57
CA MET A 386 -8.08 11.18 -11.89
C MET A 386 -8.84 11.47 -13.17
N LEU A 387 -9.16 12.74 -13.47
CA LEU A 387 -9.74 13.12 -14.76
C LEU A 387 -8.76 12.87 -15.92
N LEU A 388 -7.47 13.17 -15.73
CA LEU A 388 -6.44 12.90 -16.73
C LEU A 388 -6.27 11.38 -16.97
N GLU A 389 -6.25 10.57 -15.90
CA GLU A 389 -6.21 9.11 -16.02
C GLU A 389 -7.45 8.56 -16.72
N MET A 390 -8.63 9.11 -16.42
CA MET A 390 -9.89 8.75 -17.11
C MET A 390 -9.80 9.03 -18.61
N VAL A 391 -9.34 10.21 -19.00
CA VAL A 391 -9.14 10.59 -20.42
C VAL A 391 -8.15 9.64 -21.08
N TRP A 392 -7.02 9.35 -20.42
CA TRP A 392 -6.05 8.39 -20.93
C TRP A 392 -6.67 6.99 -21.09
N ALA A 393 -7.44 6.53 -20.11
CA ALA A 393 -8.09 5.22 -20.17
C ALA A 393 -9.14 5.13 -21.30
N ILE A 394 -9.86 6.23 -21.57
CA ILE A 394 -10.84 6.28 -22.67
C ILE A 394 -10.15 6.20 -24.04
N PHE A 395 -9.04 6.87 -24.26
CA PHE A 395 -8.45 6.99 -25.59
C PHE A 395 -7.29 6.03 -25.86
N LEU A 396 -6.51 5.65 -24.85
CA LEU A 396 -5.24 4.94 -25.03
C LEU A 396 -5.17 3.56 -24.37
N MET A 397 -5.94 3.30 -23.29
CA MET A 397 -5.90 2.01 -22.61
C MET A 397 -6.64 0.93 -23.41
N PRO A 398 -5.98 -0.17 -23.79
CA PRO A 398 -6.66 -1.32 -24.41
C PRO A 398 -7.44 -2.10 -23.36
N GLU A 399 -8.55 -2.75 -23.78
CA GLU A 399 -9.21 -3.75 -22.94
C GLU A 399 -8.45 -5.09 -23.05
N THR A 400 -8.05 -5.62 -21.91
CA THR A 400 -7.24 -6.84 -21.83
C THR A 400 -8.03 -8.09 -21.44
N LYS A 401 -9.30 -7.92 -21.03
CA LYS A 401 -10.18 -9.04 -20.66
C LYS A 401 -10.26 -10.10 -21.75
N GLY A 402 -9.79 -11.31 -21.44
CA GLY A 402 -9.82 -12.47 -22.36
C GLY A 402 -8.89 -12.35 -23.57
N LYS A 403 -7.95 -11.40 -23.57
CA LYS A 403 -6.96 -11.22 -24.65
C LYS A 403 -5.55 -11.34 -24.08
N MET A 404 -4.69 -12.14 -24.72
CA MET A 404 -3.24 -12.02 -24.55
C MET A 404 -2.77 -10.95 -25.54
N ILE A 405 -2.44 -9.75 -25.03
CA ILE A 405 -1.82 -8.70 -25.84
C ILE A 405 -0.36 -9.06 -26.02
N GLY A 406 0.12 -9.14 -27.24
CA GLY A 406 1.53 -9.40 -27.57
C GLY A 406 1.76 -10.63 -28.44
N VAL A 407 0.73 -11.22 -29.01
CA VAL A 407 0.81 -12.22 -30.08
C VAL A 407 0.06 -11.63 -31.28
N GLY A 408 0.71 -10.78 -32.07
CA GLY A 408 0.28 -10.41 -33.42
C GLY A 408 -0.72 -9.24 -33.53
N ASP A 409 -0.43 -8.08 -32.92
CA ASP A 409 -0.96 -6.77 -33.38
C ASP A 409 0.19 -5.80 -33.61
#